data_afe2b470ac88e028a5bfa6de5363ad8f
#
_entry.id   afe2b470ac88e028a5bfa6de5363ad8f
#
_cell.length_a   1.000
_cell.length_b   1.000
_cell.length_c   1.000
_cell.angle_alpha   90.00
_cell.angle_beta   90.00
_cell.angle_gamma   90.00
#
_symmetry.space_group_name_H-M   'P 1'
#
loop_
_entity.id
_entity.type
_entity.pdbx_description
1 polymer ?
#
loop_
_entity_poly.entity_id
_entity_poly.type
_entity_poly.pdbx_seq_one_letter_code
_entity_poly.pdbx_strand_id
1 'polypeptide(L)'
;AIAATMVMGAFASTSTIAAGNNGTARFYGTIEDSPCSIVPDDHKLEVDMGDIGSGILKNNGTSTPKAFQIHLQDCVFDTQTTMTTTFTGNASSTNSGNYYTIYNTDTGAAFNNVSLAIGDAQGTSYKSGAGIEQKIVNDTATNKGKAKQTLDFKAWLVGAADAPDLGNFEANTTFQITYL
;
A
#
# COMPACT_ATOMS: atom_id res chain seq x y z
N ALA A 1 67.87 67.74 -15.35
CA ALA A 1 67.16 66.59 -15.85
C ALA A 1 66.47 65.91 -14.62
N ILE A 2 65.15 66.00 -14.55
CA ILE A 2 64.32 65.39 -13.51
C ILE A 2 63.60 64.22 -14.18
N ALA A 3 63.88 63.00 -13.81
CA ALA A 3 63.16 61.81 -14.26
C ALA A 3 62.01 61.51 -13.30
N ALA A 4 60.80 61.58 -13.81
CA ALA A 4 59.60 61.20 -13.09
C ALA A 4 59.30 59.71 -13.37
N THR A 5 59.41 58.87 -12.36
CA THR A 5 59.00 57.49 -12.42
C THR A 5 57.51 57.34 -12.10
N MET A 6 56.71 56.98 -13.11
CA MET A 6 55.32 56.60 -12.91
C MET A 6 55.26 55.17 -12.37
N VAL A 7 54.71 55.02 -11.18
CA VAL A 7 54.35 53.71 -10.60
C VAL A 7 52.96 53.36 -11.10
N MET A 8 52.83 52.42 -12.05
CA MET A 8 51.58 51.82 -12.42
C MET A 8 51.14 50.80 -11.32
N GLY A 9 50.14 51.19 -10.55
CA GLY A 9 49.48 50.30 -9.62
C GLY A 9 48.58 49.32 -10.37
N ALA A 10 48.93 48.02 -10.42
CA ALA A 10 48.08 46.98 -10.94
C ALA A 10 47.00 46.68 -9.88
N PHE A 11 45.77 47.08 -10.16
CA PHE A 11 44.63 46.61 -9.38
C PHE A 11 44.32 45.19 -9.79
N ALA A 12 44.76 44.22 -8.98
CA ALA A 12 44.33 42.83 -9.08
C ALA A 12 42.87 42.75 -8.58
N SER A 13 41.93 42.73 -9.50
CA SER A 13 40.53 42.42 -9.22
C SER A 13 40.44 40.93 -8.84
N THR A 14 40.38 40.63 -7.56
CA THR A 14 40.03 39.30 -7.07
C THR A 14 38.54 39.06 -7.35
N SER A 15 38.24 38.33 -8.44
CA SER A 15 36.91 37.80 -8.64
C SER A 15 36.61 36.77 -7.53
N THR A 16 35.79 37.16 -6.57
CA THR A 16 35.25 36.23 -5.60
C THR A 16 34.34 35.29 -6.38
N ILE A 17 34.82 34.05 -6.59
CA ILE A 17 33.94 32.96 -7.07
C ILE A 17 32.98 32.69 -5.93
N ALA A 18 31.71 33.07 -6.11
CA ALA A 18 30.66 32.69 -5.18
C ALA A 18 30.62 31.15 -5.13
N ALA A 19 30.90 30.59 -3.94
CA ALA A 19 30.80 29.15 -3.72
C ALA A 19 29.30 28.78 -3.84
N GLY A 20 28.95 28.15 -4.95
CA GLY A 20 27.64 27.57 -5.16
C GLY A 20 27.59 26.14 -4.62
N ASN A 21 26.54 25.80 -3.92
CA ASN A 21 26.26 24.40 -3.55
C ASN A 21 25.59 23.74 -4.75
N ASN A 22 26.22 22.70 -5.28
CA ASN A 22 25.70 21.91 -6.42
C ASN A 22 25.31 20.52 -5.91
N GLY A 23 24.22 19.99 -6.45
CA GLY A 23 23.74 18.63 -6.17
C GLY A 23 23.10 18.04 -7.41
N THR A 24 22.86 16.73 -7.39
CA THR A 24 22.10 16.02 -8.41
C THR A 24 20.78 15.58 -7.85
N ALA A 25 19.70 15.72 -8.63
CA ALA A 25 18.38 15.18 -8.32
C ALA A 25 18.01 14.16 -9.40
N ARG A 26 17.52 12.99 -8.98
CA ARG A 26 17.03 11.96 -9.87
C ARG A 26 15.50 11.89 -9.75
N PHE A 27 14.84 12.00 -10.88
CA PHE A 27 13.40 11.83 -11.00
C PHE A 27 13.12 10.53 -11.74
N TYR A 28 12.28 9.68 -11.19
CA TYR A 28 11.93 8.40 -11.81
C TYR A 28 10.50 8.01 -11.44
N GLY A 29 9.88 7.19 -12.29
CA GLY A 29 8.52 6.72 -12.11
C GLY A 29 8.12 5.81 -13.25
N THR A 30 6.89 5.29 -13.21
CA THR A 30 6.28 4.47 -14.26
C THR A 30 5.00 5.15 -14.71
N ILE A 31 4.71 5.09 -16.01
CA ILE A 31 3.42 5.48 -16.57
C ILE A 31 2.67 4.18 -16.86
N GLU A 32 1.52 4.01 -16.23
CA GLU A 32 0.68 2.83 -16.37
C GLU A 32 -0.61 3.17 -17.14
N ASP A 33 -1.15 2.18 -17.86
CA ASP A 33 -2.46 2.30 -18.50
C ASP A 33 -3.57 2.08 -17.45
N SER A 34 -3.82 3.12 -16.67
CA SER A 34 -4.78 3.11 -15.56
C SER A 34 -5.45 4.48 -15.44
N PRO A 35 -6.76 4.57 -15.16
CA PRO A 35 -7.44 5.83 -14.93
C PRO A 35 -7.03 6.51 -13.61
N CYS A 36 -6.41 5.80 -12.68
CA CYS A 36 -5.97 6.32 -11.38
C CYS A 36 -4.52 5.95 -11.07
N SER A 37 -3.89 6.72 -10.19
CA SER A 37 -2.63 6.36 -9.53
C SER A 37 -2.90 5.92 -8.10
N ILE A 38 -2.16 4.91 -7.61
CA ILE A 38 -2.15 4.56 -6.19
C ILE A 38 -1.32 5.62 -5.45
N VAL A 39 -1.79 6.08 -4.29
CA VAL A 39 -1.02 6.99 -3.44
C VAL A 39 0.31 6.31 -3.07
N PRO A 40 1.47 7.01 -3.14
CA PRO A 40 2.78 6.39 -2.96
C PRO A 40 2.93 5.54 -1.69
N ASP A 41 2.35 5.97 -0.58
CA ASP A 41 2.43 5.26 0.70
C ASP A 41 1.66 3.92 0.68
N ASP A 42 0.66 3.78 -0.20
CA ASP A 42 -0.17 2.57 -0.31
C ASP A 42 0.42 1.51 -1.26
N HIS A 43 1.51 1.82 -1.97
CA HIS A 43 2.23 0.80 -2.77
C HIS A 43 2.85 -0.32 -1.91
N LYS A 44 3.14 -0.02 -0.64
CA LYS A 44 3.63 -0.96 0.38
C LYS A 44 2.75 -0.84 1.61
N LEU A 45 1.53 -1.33 1.47
CA LEU A 45 0.53 -1.25 2.53
C LEU A 45 0.87 -2.20 3.67
N GLU A 46 0.97 -1.69 4.88
CA GLU A 46 1.15 -2.46 6.10
C GLU A 46 -0.12 -2.36 6.96
N VAL A 47 -0.68 -3.50 7.32
CA VAL A 47 -1.86 -3.59 8.18
C VAL A 47 -1.45 -4.23 9.50
N ASP A 48 -1.32 -3.40 10.53
CA ASP A 48 -1.02 -3.89 11.87
C ASP A 48 -2.26 -4.55 12.49
N MET A 49 -2.21 -5.86 12.66
CA MET A 49 -3.29 -6.65 13.24
C MET A 49 -3.32 -6.58 14.77
N GLY A 50 -2.26 -6.08 15.41
CA GLY A 50 -2.10 -6.03 16.86
C GLY A 50 -1.93 -7.39 17.52
N ASP A 51 -2.05 -7.41 18.84
CA ASP A 51 -1.98 -8.64 19.64
C ASP A 51 -3.34 -9.35 19.67
N ILE A 52 -3.36 -10.60 19.24
CA ILE A 52 -4.58 -11.41 19.15
C ILE A 52 -4.50 -12.60 20.11
N GLY A 53 -5.42 -12.63 21.07
CA GLY A 53 -5.51 -13.74 22.02
C GLY A 53 -5.94 -15.04 21.34
N SER A 54 -5.19 -16.12 21.51
CA SER A 54 -5.50 -17.44 20.89
C SER A 54 -6.86 -18.00 21.30
N GLY A 55 -7.38 -17.58 22.44
CA GLY A 55 -8.66 -18.07 22.98
C GLY A 55 -9.86 -17.78 22.06
N ILE A 56 -9.86 -16.62 21.37
CA ILE A 56 -10.95 -16.24 20.45
C ILE A 56 -10.90 -16.99 19.12
N LEU A 57 -9.78 -17.63 18.80
CA LEU A 57 -9.58 -18.35 17.54
C LEU A 57 -9.92 -19.84 17.64
N LYS A 58 -10.12 -20.38 18.85
CA LYS A 58 -10.53 -21.78 19.06
C LYS A 58 -11.97 -21.99 18.58
N ASN A 59 -12.29 -23.24 18.26
CA ASN A 59 -13.63 -23.65 17.85
C ASN A 59 -14.17 -22.85 16.63
N ASN A 60 -13.34 -22.64 15.62
CA ASN A 60 -13.65 -21.86 14.43
C ASN A 60 -13.98 -20.38 14.73
N GLY A 61 -13.44 -19.85 15.81
CA GLY A 61 -13.63 -18.45 16.20
C GLY A 61 -12.84 -17.48 15.30
N THR A 62 -13.16 -16.19 15.41
CA THR A 62 -12.54 -15.15 14.60
C THR A 62 -12.07 -13.99 15.45
N SER A 63 -11.00 -13.32 15.01
CA SER A 63 -10.57 -12.06 15.63
C SER A 63 -11.48 -10.90 15.23
N THR A 64 -11.40 -9.80 15.96
CA THR A 64 -12.05 -8.55 15.57
C THR A 64 -11.48 -8.06 14.23
N PRO A 65 -12.32 -7.76 13.23
CA PRO A 65 -11.85 -7.24 11.95
C PRO A 65 -11.13 -5.91 12.09
N LYS A 66 -9.97 -5.80 11.45
CA LYS A 66 -9.18 -4.58 11.30
C LYS A 66 -9.51 -3.92 9.97
N ALA A 67 -10.02 -2.69 9.98
CA ALA A 67 -10.26 -1.92 8.76
C ALA A 67 -8.94 -1.40 8.19
N PHE A 68 -8.81 -1.40 6.86
CA PHE A 68 -7.73 -0.78 6.13
C PHE A 68 -8.22 -0.23 4.79
N GLN A 69 -7.46 0.66 4.19
CA GLN A 69 -7.86 1.39 2.98
C GLN A 69 -6.74 1.41 1.95
N ILE A 70 -7.12 1.48 0.68
CA ILE A 70 -6.22 1.83 -0.42
C ILE A 70 -6.72 3.13 -1.01
N HIS A 71 -5.83 4.13 -1.10
CA HIS A 71 -6.15 5.44 -1.61
C HIS A 71 -5.67 5.60 -3.05
N LEU A 72 -6.57 6.10 -3.89
CA LEU A 72 -6.29 6.43 -5.27
C LEU A 72 -6.36 7.95 -5.47
N GLN A 73 -5.51 8.44 -6.34
CA GLN A 73 -5.41 9.86 -6.71
C GLN A 73 -5.30 10.04 -8.21
N ASP A 74 -5.45 11.28 -8.66
CA ASP A 74 -5.33 11.70 -10.05
C ASP A 74 -6.22 10.88 -11.00
N CYS A 75 -7.39 10.47 -10.49
CA CYS A 75 -8.33 9.66 -11.26
C CYS A 75 -9.00 10.47 -12.36
N VAL A 76 -9.02 9.91 -13.58
CA VAL A 76 -9.77 10.42 -14.73
C VAL A 76 -10.59 9.26 -15.29
N PHE A 77 -11.89 9.27 -15.03
CA PHE A 77 -12.82 8.24 -15.49
C PHE A 77 -13.60 8.72 -16.72
N ASP A 78 -13.72 7.88 -17.72
CA ASP A 78 -14.57 8.11 -18.90
C ASP A 78 -15.94 7.42 -18.74
N THR A 79 -15.93 6.09 -18.80
CA THR A 79 -17.15 5.25 -18.77
C THR A 79 -17.18 4.29 -17.59
N GLN A 80 -16.08 4.20 -16.84
CA GLN A 80 -15.96 3.27 -15.71
C GLN A 80 -16.91 3.68 -14.58
N THR A 81 -17.54 2.69 -13.97
CA THR A 81 -18.50 2.85 -12.88
C THR A 81 -18.11 2.12 -11.60
N THR A 82 -17.23 1.14 -11.73
CA THR A 82 -16.78 0.29 -10.62
C THR A 82 -15.27 0.08 -10.65
N MET A 83 -14.73 -0.20 -9.46
CA MET A 83 -13.36 -0.61 -9.23
C MET A 83 -13.38 -1.98 -8.59
N THR A 84 -12.62 -2.92 -9.12
CA THR A 84 -12.50 -4.26 -8.57
C THR A 84 -11.08 -4.49 -8.09
N THR A 85 -10.92 -4.73 -6.78
CA THR A 85 -9.62 -5.06 -6.19
C THR A 85 -9.52 -6.57 -6.01
N THR A 86 -8.44 -7.14 -6.50
CA THR A 86 -8.13 -8.57 -6.35
C THR A 86 -6.86 -8.72 -5.52
N PHE A 87 -6.97 -9.38 -4.37
CA PHE A 87 -5.82 -9.77 -3.57
C PHE A 87 -5.37 -11.17 -3.96
N THR A 88 -4.06 -11.36 -4.10
CA THR A 88 -3.46 -12.65 -4.44
C THR A 88 -2.37 -13.00 -3.41
N GLY A 89 -2.45 -14.19 -2.87
CA GLY A 89 -1.51 -14.74 -1.90
C GLY A 89 -1.68 -16.25 -1.78
N ASN A 90 -0.89 -16.88 -0.91
CA ASN A 90 -0.97 -18.32 -0.70
C ASN A 90 -2.29 -18.69 -0.01
N ALA A 91 -3.06 -19.57 -0.64
CA ALA A 91 -4.27 -20.09 -0.03
C ALA A 91 -3.95 -20.97 1.17
N SER A 92 -4.67 -20.78 2.27
CA SER A 92 -4.51 -21.60 3.45
C SER A 92 -5.09 -23.00 3.26
N SER A 93 -4.41 -24.02 3.74
CA SER A 93 -4.94 -25.37 3.86
C SER A 93 -6.00 -25.50 4.96
N THR A 94 -6.01 -24.57 5.91
CA THR A 94 -7.05 -24.43 6.92
C THR A 94 -8.31 -23.82 6.27
N ASN A 95 -9.50 -24.28 6.67
CA ASN A 95 -10.79 -23.73 6.19
C ASN A 95 -10.99 -23.78 4.67
N SER A 96 -10.58 -24.88 4.03
CA SER A 96 -10.88 -25.20 2.62
C SER A 96 -10.34 -24.20 1.58
N GLY A 97 -9.23 -23.51 1.89
CA GLY A 97 -8.56 -22.60 0.94
C GLY A 97 -9.28 -21.28 0.66
N ASN A 98 -10.29 -20.95 1.46
CA ASN A 98 -11.02 -19.68 1.33
C ASN A 98 -10.30 -18.48 1.94
N TYR A 99 -9.18 -18.73 2.64
CA TYR A 99 -8.40 -17.73 3.36
C TYR A 99 -6.94 -17.81 2.97
N TYR A 100 -6.13 -16.90 3.50
CA TYR A 100 -4.71 -16.77 3.20
C TYR A 100 -3.88 -17.43 4.30
N THR A 101 -2.78 -18.07 3.90
CA THR A 101 -1.80 -18.62 4.82
C THR A 101 -1.08 -17.49 5.55
N ILE A 102 -0.91 -17.62 6.87
CA ILE A 102 -0.01 -16.78 7.66
C ILE A 102 1.23 -17.58 8.03
N TYR A 103 2.34 -16.92 8.18
CA TYR A 103 3.65 -17.52 8.42
C TYR A 103 4.25 -16.95 9.71
N ASN A 104 4.91 -17.81 10.47
CA ASN A 104 5.67 -17.40 11.64
C ASN A 104 6.92 -16.62 11.18
N THR A 105 7.09 -15.39 11.66
CA THR A 105 8.19 -14.51 11.26
C THR A 105 9.56 -14.99 11.71
N ASP A 106 9.62 -15.77 12.79
CA ASP A 106 10.87 -16.25 13.36
C ASP A 106 11.37 -17.54 12.66
N THR A 107 10.44 -18.38 12.20
CA THR A 107 10.75 -19.69 11.61
C THR A 107 10.47 -19.80 10.13
N GLY A 108 9.62 -18.92 9.59
CA GLY A 108 9.13 -18.98 8.21
C GLY A 108 8.09 -20.10 7.98
N ALA A 109 7.72 -20.86 8.99
CA ALA A 109 6.75 -21.94 8.87
C ALA A 109 5.31 -21.40 8.78
N ALA A 110 4.45 -22.07 8.00
CA ALA A 110 3.03 -21.76 7.99
C ALA A 110 2.41 -22.11 9.35
N PHE A 111 1.50 -21.25 9.82
CA PHE A 111 0.72 -21.51 11.01
C PHE A 111 -0.34 -22.59 10.75
N ASN A 112 -0.55 -23.46 11.73
CA ASN A 112 -1.64 -24.42 11.72
C ASN A 112 -2.86 -23.85 12.45
N ASN A 113 -4.04 -24.29 12.04
CA ASN A 113 -5.33 -24.01 12.68
C ASN A 113 -5.70 -22.51 12.74
N VAL A 114 -5.08 -21.68 11.93
CA VAL A 114 -5.42 -20.27 11.78
C VAL A 114 -5.07 -19.77 10.39
N SER A 115 -5.87 -18.82 9.89
CA SER A 115 -5.71 -18.22 8.55
C SER A 115 -6.08 -16.74 8.61
N LEU A 116 -5.63 -15.98 7.62
CA LEU A 116 -6.04 -14.60 7.41
C LEU A 116 -7.22 -14.54 6.44
N ALA A 117 -8.28 -13.84 6.81
CA ALA A 117 -9.35 -13.43 5.92
C ALA A 117 -9.13 -11.99 5.48
N ILE A 118 -9.36 -11.72 4.19
CA ILE A 118 -9.44 -10.38 3.61
C ILE A 118 -10.84 -10.24 3.03
N GLY A 119 -11.49 -9.13 3.30
CA GLY A 119 -12.87 -8.92 2.87
C GLY A 119 -13.20 -7.46 2.57
N ASP A 120 -14.43 -7.25 2.12
CA ASP A 120 -15.00 -5.94 1.87
C ASP A 120 -15.26 -5.16 3.18
N ALA A 121 -15.72 -3.92 3.03
CA ALA A 121 -16.07 -3.06 4.15
C ALA A 121 -17.20 -3.64 5.03
N GLN A 122 -18.03 -4.51 4.48
CA GLN A 122 -19.13 -5.18 5.16
C GLN A 122 -18.66 -6.40 5.96
N GLY A 123 -17.46 -6.93 5.66
CA GLY A 123 -16.88 -8.09 6.33
C GLY A 123 -17.18 -9.41 5.62
N THR A 124 -17.54 -9.36 4.34
CA THR A 124 -17.60 -10.55 3.48
C THR A 124 -16.20 -10.93 3.05
N SER A 125 -15.75 -12.14 3.35
CA SER A 125 -14.40 -12.62 2.98
C SER A 125 -14.34 -13.05 1.52
N TYR A 126 -13.19 -12.84 0.90
CA TYR A 126 -12.89 -13.23 -0.47
C TYR A 126 -11.62 -14.08 -0.52
N LYS A 127 -11.67 -15.17 -1.27
CA LYS A 127 -10.49 -16.03 -1.46
C LYS A 127 -9.46 -15.36 -2.37
N SER A 128 -8.24 -15.85 -2.32
CA SER A 128 -7.16 -15.41 -3.21
C SER A 128 -7.60 -15.45 -4.68
N GLY A 129 -7.38 -14.35 -5.39
CA GLY A 129 -7.76 -14.19 -6.79
C GLY A 129 -9.23 -13.79 -7.03
N ALA A 130 -10.06 -13.68 -6.00
CA ALA A 130 -11.42 -13.19 -6.15
C ALA A 130 -11.48 -11.66 -6.10
N GLY A 131 -12.28 -11.06 -6.98
CA GLY A 131 -12.45 -9.61 -7.06
C GLY A 131 -13.42 -9.07 -6.04
N ILE A 132 -13.04 -8.00 -5.36
CA ILE A 132 -13.88 -7.22 -4.44
C ILE A 132 -14.29 -5.95 -5.15
N GLU A 133 -15.56 -5.86 -5.54
CA GLU A 133 -16.09 -4.72 -6.30
C GLU A 133 -16.52 -3.58 -5.38
N GLN A 134 -16.15 -2.35 -5.75
CA GLN A 134 -16.59 -1.14 -5.11
C GLN A 134 -16.97 -0.10 -6.18
N LYS A 135 -18.03 0.66 -5.93
CA LYS A 135 -18.48 1.70 -6.86
C LYS A 135 -17.54 2.90 -6.83
N ILE A 136 -17.33 3.50 -7.99
CA ILE A 136 -16.66 4.79 -8.09
C ILE A 136 -17.53 5.86 -7.42
N VAL A 137 -16.91 6.62 -6.52
CA VAL A 137 -17.58 7.75 -5.85
C VAL A 137 -17.59 8.94 -6.80
N ASN A 138 -18.79 9.41 -7.14
CA ASN A 138 -18.97 10.55 -8.02
C ASN A 138 -19.02 11.86 -7.26
N ASP A 139 -18.59 12.92 -7.93
CA ASP A 139 -18.81 14.28 -7.50
C ASP A 139 -20.29 14.64 -7.72
N THR A 140 -20.93 15.22 -6.72
CA THR A 140 -22.39 15.50 -6.74
C THR A 140 -22.76 16.64 -7.70
N ALA A 141 -21.84 17.55 -8.00
CA ALA A 141 -22.08 18.68 -8.88
C ALA A 141 -21.91 18.31 -10.36
N THR A 142 -20.95 17.46 -10.68
CA THR A 142 -20.60 17.10 -12.06
C THR A 142 -21.11 15.72 -12.48
N ASN A 143 -21.52 14.89 -11.51
CA ASN A 143 -21.87 13.48 -11.68
C ASN A 143 -20.75 12.65 -12.36
N LYS A 144 -19.49 13.11 -12.26
CA LYS A 144 -18.30 12.39 -12.73
C LYS A 144 -17.55 11.79 -11.55
N GLY A 145 -16.82 10.73 -11.78
CA GLY A 145 -15.96 10.14 -10.76
C GLY A 145 -15.01 11.16 -10.16
N LYS A 146 -14.91 11.17 -8.83
CA LYS A 146 -13.98 12.05 -8.12
C LYS A 146 -12.54 11.70 -8.47
N ALA A 147 -11.66 12.70 -8.54
CA ALA A 147 -10.23 12.51 -8.77
C ALA A 147 -9.50 11.77 -7.63
N LYS A 148 -10.14 11.63 -6.48
CA LYS A 148 -9.66 10.83 -5.35
C LYS A 148 -10.71 9.78 -5.01
N GLN A 149 -10.25 8.53 -4.88
CA GLN A 149 -11.08 7.40 -4.47
C GLN A 149 -10.46 6.72 -3.26
N THR A 150 -11.28 6.11 -2.44
CA THR A 150 -10.84 5.30 -1.31
C THR A 150 -11.51 3.93 -1.41
N LEU A 151 -10.71 2.88 -1.37
CA LEU A 151 -11.17 1.51 -1.35
C LEU A 151 -11.10 0.98 0.07
N ASP A 152 -12.22 0.52 0.61
CA ASP A 152 -12.36 0.10 2.00
C ASP A 152 -12.37 -1.42 2.11
N PHE A 153 -11.56 -1.94 3.03
CA PHE A 153 -11.40 -3.37 3.27
C PHE A 153 -11.33 -3.67 4.77
N LYS A 154 -11.46 -4.96 5.09
CA LYS A 154 -11.23 -5.50 6.42
C LYS A 154 -10.36 -6.75 6.34
N ALA A 155 -9.55 -6.95 7.38
CA ALA A 155 -8.77 -8.17 7.57
C ALA A 155 -8.99 -8.70 8.99
N TRP A 156 -9.04 -10.02 9.15
CA TRP A 156 -9.19 -10.69 10.44
C TRP A 156 -8.61 -12.09 10.39
N LEU A 157 -8.31 -12.65 11.56
CA LEU A 157 -7.90 -14.05 11.66
C LEU A 157 -9.12 -14.95 11.82
N VAL A 158 -9.05 -16.12 11.22
CA VAL A 158 -10.05 -17.18 11.29
C VAL A 158 -9.37 -18.43 11.81
N GLY A 159 -9.82 -18.91 12.96
CA GLY A 159 -9.33 -20.14 13.57
C GLY A 159 -10.00 -21.38 12.99
N ALA A 160 -9.48 -22.54 13.35
CA ALA A 160 -10.07 -23.85 13.11
C ALA A 160 -10.68 -24.43 14.40
N ALA A 161 -11.10 -25.70 14.32
CA ALA A 161 -11.64 -26.41 15.50
C ALA A 161 -10.60 -26.52 16.62
N ASP A 162 -9.35 -26.81 16.24
CA ASP A 162 -8.24 -26.96 17.17
C ASP A 162 -7.58 -25.62 17.53
N ALA A 163 -6.73 -25.64 18.55
CA ALA A 163 -5.99 -24.45 18.96
C ALA A 163 -5.00 -24.02 17.87
N PRO A 164 -4.88 -22.70 17.60
CA PRO A 164 -3.90 -22.19 16.65
C PRO A 164 -2.47 -22.29 17.20
N ASP A 165 -1.49 -22.34 16.31
CA ASP A 165 -0.10 -22.09 16.66
C ASP A 165 0.05 -20.68 17.26
N LEU A 166 1.11 -20.48 18.03
CA LEU A 166 1.41 -19.21 18.70
C LEU A 166 2.69 -18.61 18.14
N GLY A 167 2.80 -17.29 18.17
CA GLY A 167 4.00 -16.54 17.76
C GLY A 167 3.68 -15.31 16.92
N ASN A 168 4.73 -14.63 16.50
CA ASN A 168 4.63 -13.51 15.58
C ASN A 168 4.29 -14.02 14.18
N PHE A 169 3.37 -13.37 13.50
CA PHE A 169 2.93 -13.79 12.18
C PHE A 169 2.97 -12.67 11.16
N GLU A 170 3.09 -13.07 9.91
CA GLU A 170 2.88 -12.21 8.75
C GLU A 170 2.15 -12.95 7.65
N ALA A 171 1.48 -12.20 6.78
CA ALA A 171 0.93 -12.68 5.52
C ALA A 171 1.27 -11.66 4.44
N ASN A 172 1.86 -12.13 3.35
CA ASN A 172 2.19 -11.28 2.22
C ASN A 172 1.22 -11.57 1.07
N THR A 173 0.55 -10.52 0.61
CA THR A 173 -0.35 -10.56 -0.54
C THR A 173 0.02 -9.45 -1.52
N THR A 174 -0.25 -9.67 -2.78
CA THR A 174 -0.26 -8.61 -3.79
C THR A 174 -1.70 -8.20 -4.06
N PHE A 175 -1.90 -6.98 -4.50
CA PHE A 175 -3.21 -6.54 -4.97
C PHE A 175 -3.14 -5.91 -6.36
N GLN A 176 -4.23 -6.04 -7.09
CA GLN A 176 -4.43 -5.41 -8.39
C GLN A 176 -5.80 -4.75 -8.41
N ILE A 177 -5.89 -3.57 -8.99
CA ILE A 177 -7.15 -2.84 -9.17
C ILE A 177 -7.46 -2.78 -10.66
N THR A 178 -8.68 -3.18 -11.02
CA THR A 178 -9.23 -3.07 -12.38
C THR A 178 -10.45 -2.16 -12.36
N TYR A 179 -10.72 -1.51 -13.49
CA TYR A 179 -11.77 -0.49 -13.62
C TYR A 179 -12.73 -0.91 -14.72
N LEU A 180 -14.05 -0.94 -14.41
CA LEU A 180 -15.11 -1.42 -15.29
C LEU A 180 -16.26 -0.40 -15.43
#